data_27683ad227168ad86b55e0d59e761a72
#
_entry.id   27683ad227168ad86b55e0d59e761a72
#
_cell.length_a   1.000
_cell.length_b   1.000
_cell.length_c   1.000
_cell.angle_alpha   90.00
_cell.angle_beta   90.00
_cell.angle_gamma   90.00
#
_symmetry.space_group_name_H-M   'P 1'
#
loop_
_entity.id
_entity.type
_entity.pdbx_description
1 polymer ?
#
loop_
_entity_poly.entity_id
_entity_poly.type
_entity_poly.pdbx_seq_one_letter_code
_entity_poly.pdbx_strand_id
1 'polypeptide(L)'
;SYPVVVKPVGSDNSHGVSLVTDSAQLNNAVTNAQIYHDQVLIEEYIALGREVRCGIVQMKDELVCLPLEEYAVNTNDRPIRLPGDKLVRDNNAILELPRQALDLTWIVDQQDPATQVVQSAALQCYAALGCRHYGLFDFRVDPNGVPWFLEAGLYCSFSPRSVIVKMCEAHGISLENYFAQCVQLAIDDD
;
A
#
# COMPACT_ATOMS: atom_id res chain seq x y z
N SER A 1 -14.13 -0.05 -20.60
CA SER A 1 -13.19 0.56 -21.59
C SER A 1 -11.76 0.36 -21.14
N TYR A 2 -10.81 0.38 -22.07
CA TYR A 2 -9.38 0.38 -21.75
C TYR A 2 -8.88 1.80 -21.46
N PRO A 3 -7.79 1.95 -20.71
CA PRO A 3 -6.99 0.90 -20.07
C PRO A 3 -7.65 0.26 -18.85
N VAL A 4 -7.21 -0.97 -18.50
CA VAL A 4 -7.60 -1.68 -17.28
C VAL A 4 -6.36 -2.21 -16.56
N VAL A 5 -6.49 -2.48 -15.26
CA VAL A 5 -5.48 -3.19 -14.47
C VAL A 5 -5.96 -4.61 -14.23
N VAL A 6 -5.12 -5.59 -14.56
CA VAL A 6 -5.35 -7.00 -14.29
C VAL A 6 -4.45 -7.42 -13.14
N LYS A 7 -5.03 -8.03 -12.10
CA LYS A 7 -4.25 -8.48 -10.94
C LYS A 7 -4.82 -9.76 -10.32
N PRO A 8 -4.00 -10.64 -9.72
CA PRO A 8 -4.48 -11.78 -8.95
C PRO A 8 -5.18 -11.31 -7.68
N VAL A 9 -6.20 -12.05 -7.22
CA VAL A 9 -6.94 -11.71 -5.99
C VAL A 9 -6.10 -11.91 -4.74
N GLY A 10 -5.26 -12.94 -4.69
CA GLY A 10 -4.47 -13.31 -3.53
C GLY A 10 -2.96 -13.34 -3.84
N SER A 11 -2.38 -12.18 -4.10
CA SER A 11 -0.93 -12.03 -4.29
C SER A 11 -0.45 -10.77 -3.58
N ASP A 12 0.85 -10.71 -3.31
CA ASP A 12 1.50 -9.54 -2.74
C ASP A 12 2.60 -9.00 -3.68
N ASN A 13 3.22 -7.90 -3.28
CA ASN A 13 4.39 -7.33 -3.97
C ASN A 13 4.19 -7.08 -5.47
N SER A 14 2.97 -6.78 -5.92
CA SER A 14 2.58 -6.54 -7.32
C SER A 14 2.90 -7.70 -8.28
N HIS A 15 3.07 -8.94 -7.76
CA HIS A 15 3.25 -10.11 -8.61
C HIS A 15 1.97 -10.39 -9.42
N GLY A 16 2.12 -10.54 -10.73
CA GLY A 16 1.01 -10.80 -11.64
C GLY A 16 0.18 -9.57 -12.01
N VAL A 17 0.53 -8.36 -11.53
CA VAL A 17 -0.17 -7.12 -11.88
C VAL A 17 0.27 -6.65 -13.27
N SER A 18 -0.70 -6.29 -14.11
CA SER A 18 -0.46 -5.82 -15.48
C SER A 18 -1.38 -4.64 -15.83
N LEU A 19 -0.83 -3.61 -16.46
CA LEU A 19 -1.61 -2.58 -17.13
C LEU A 19 -1.90 -3.05 -18.56
N VAL A 20 -3.17 -3.06 -18.93
CA VAL A 20 -3.67 -3.53 -20.23
C VAL A 20 -4.29 -2.34 -20.96
N THR A 21 -3.70 -1.96 -22.07
CA THR A 21 -4.12 -0.78 -22.85
C THR A 21 -5.04 -1.11 -24.01
N ASP A 22 -5.09 -2.38 -24.43
CA ASP A 22 -5.98 -2.85 -25.49
C ASP A 22 -6.41 -4.31 -25.28
N SER A 23 -7.39 -4.76 -26.05
CA SER A 23 -7.96 -6.11 -25.92
C SER A 23 -7.00 -7.24 -26.27
N ALA A 24 -6.00 -6.99 -27.10
CA ALA A 24 -5.05 -8.04 -27.53
C ALA A 24 -4.13 -8.48 -26.38
N GLN A 25 -3.89 -7.58 -25.42
CA GLN A 25 -3.04 -7.85 -24.24
C GLN A 25 -3.79 -8.60 -23.12
N LEU A 26 -5.14 -8.56 -23.11
CA LEU A 26 -5.95 -9.01 -21.97
C LEU A 26 -5.71 -10.49 -21.63
N ASN A 27 -5.74 -11.38 -22.62
CA ASN A 27 -5.59 -12.82 -22.36
C ASN A 27 -4.22 -13.14 -21.73
N ASN A 28 -3.15 -12.50 -22.23
CA ASN A 28 -1.82 -12.69 -21.68
C ASN A 28 -1.72 -12.17 -20.22
N ALA A 29 -2.32 -11.01 -19.95
CA ALA A 29 -2.37 -10.44 -18.60
C ALA A 29 -3.12 -11.34 -17.61
N VAL A 30 -4.28 -11.90 -18.02
CA VAL A 30 -5.05 -12.87 -17.21
C VAL A 30 -4.23 -14.13 -16.94
N THR A 31 -3.62 -14.71 -17.98
CA THR A 31 -2.78 -15.91 -17.81
C THR A 31 -1.60 -15.65 -16.88
N ASN A 32 -0.96 -14.49 -16.97
CA ASN A 32 0.12 -14.10 -16.08
C ASN A 32 -0.36 -13.95 -14.62
N ALA A 33 -1.52 -13.33 -14.41
CA ALA A 33 -2.10 -13.20 -13.07
C ALA A 33 -2.48 -14.56 -12.47
N GLN A 34 -2.99 -15.50 -13.29
CA GLN A 34 -3.36 -16.84 -12.88
C GLN A 34 -2.18 -17.73 -12.44
N ILE A 35 -0.94 -17.35 -12.75
CA ILE A 35 0.26 -18.02 -12.18
C ILE A 35 0.30 -17.87 -10.65
N TYR A 36 -0.27 -16.78 -10.12
CA TYR A 36 -0.20 -16.43 -8.71
C TYR A 36 -1.49 -16.74 -7.94
N HIS A 37 -2.66 -16.72 -8.61
CA HIS A 37 -3.94 -17.04 -7.99
C HIS A 37 -5.00 -17.37 -9.07
N ASP A 38 -5.87 -18.37 -8.80
CA ASP A 38 -6.89 -18.81 -9.74
C ASP A 38 -7.91 -17.72 -10.10
N GLN A 39 -8.23 -16.85 -9.14
CA GLN A 39 -9.13 -15.72 -9.36
C GLN A 39 -8.34 -14.47 -9.72
N VAL A 40 -8.85 -13.76 -10.72
CA VAL A 40 -8.24 -12.54 -11.25
C VAL A 40 -9.23 -11.39 -11.20
N LEU A 41 -8.78 -10.23 -10.77
CA LEU A 41 -9.51 -8.98 -10.85
C LEU A 41 -9.14 -8.24 -12.13
N ILE A 42 -10.14 -7.65 -12.78
CA ILE A 42 -9.97 -6.71 -13.88
C ILE A 42 -10.63 -5.41 -13.45
N GLU A 43 -9.82 -4.41 -13.19
CA GLU A 43 -10.25 -3.14 -12.63
C GLU A 43 -10.08 -2.00 -13.64
N GLU A 44 -10.89 -0.96 -13.51
CA GLU A 44 -10.67 0.27 -14.24
C GLU A 44 -9.32 0.89 -13.86
N TYR A 45 -8.55 1.32 -14.85
CA TYR A 45 -7.34 2.09 -14.58
C TYR A 45 -7.70 3.51 -14.16
N ILE A 46 -7.40 3.85 -12.93
CA ILE A 46 -7.58 5.20 -12.41
C ILE A 46 -6.44 6.09 -12.94
N ALA A 47 -6.80 7.23 -13.53
CA ALA A 47 -5.82 8.19 -14.03
C ALA A 47 -4.80 8.55 -12.94
N LEU A 48 -3.52 8.56 -13.32
CA LEU A 48 -2.45 8.78 -12.38
C LEU A 48 -2.31 10.26 -12.03
N GLY A 49 -2.56 10.62 -10.79
CA GLY A 49 -2.07 11.82 -10.13
C GLY A 49 -0.92 11.43 -9.21
N ARG A 50 -1.24 10.80 -8.06
CA ARG A 50 -0.27 10.33 -7.07
C ARG A 50 -0.60 8.90 -6.63
N GLU A 51 0.37 8.19 -6.11
CA GLU A 51 0.13 6.89 -5.45
C GLU A 51 0.71 6.95 -4.04
N VAL A 52 -0.17 6.79 -3.06
CA VAL A 52 0.14 7.00 -1.64
C VAL A 52 -0.36 5.85 -0.80
N ARG A 53 0.22 5.71 0.37
CA ARG A 53 -0.16 4.73 1.38
C ARG A 53 -0.45 5.42 2.68
N CYS A 54 -1.52 5.02 3.38
CA CYS A 54 -1.88 5.48 4.70
C CYS A 54 -1.86 4.33 5.69
N GLY A 55 -1.08 4.45 6.76
CA GLY A 55 -1.13 3.56 7.91
C GLY A 55 -2.13 4.05 8.94
N ILE A 56 -2.84 3.12 9.57
CA ILE A 56 -3.66 3.38 10.75
C ILE A 56 -3.19 2.44 11.85
N VAL A 57 -2.97 2.97 13.04
CA VAL A 57 -2.63 2.20 14.24
C VAL A 57 -3.57 2.56 15.36
N GLN A 58 -3.96 1.57 16.16
CA GLN A 58 -4.73 1.79 17.36
C GLN A 58 -3.77 2.04 18.53
N MET A 59 -3.87 3.23 19.14
CA MET A 59 -3.09 3.62 20.31
C MET A 59 -4.05 3.85 21.47
N LYS A 60 -4.07 2.94 22.45
CA LYS A 60 -5.09 2.90 23.50
C LYS A 60 -6.50 2.83 22.88
N ASP A 61 -7.33 3.81 23.13
CA ASP A 61 -8.72 3.90 22.68
C ASP A 61 -8.90 4.72 21.39
N GLU A 62 -7.80 5.17 20.76
CA GLU A 62 -7.83 6.05 19.59
C GLU A 62 -7.21 5.40 18.36
N LEU A 63 -7.82 5.65 17.20
CA LEU A 63 -7.22 5.35 15.90
C LEU A 63 -6.36 6.53 15.45
N VAL A 64 -5.08 6.28 15.27
CA VAL A 64 -4.10 7.26 14.78
C VAL A 64 -3.83 7.04 13.31
N CYS A 65 -4.16 8.03 12.48
CA CYS A 65 -3.73 8.07 11.10
C CYS A 65 -2.27 8.52 11.03
N LEU A 66 -1.44 7.68 10.44
CA LEU A 66 -0.02 7.98 10.27
C LEU A 66 0.21 8.93 9.08
N PRO A 67 1.36 9.63 9.03
CA PRO A 67 1.77 10.37 7.84
C PRO A 67 1.78 9.47 6.60
N LEU A 68 1.39 10.01 5.44
CA LEU A 68 1.37 9.24 4.20
C LEU A 68 2.79 8.91 3.74
N GLU A 69 2.96 7.74 3.13
CA GLU A 69 4.10 7.43 2.27
C GLU A 69 3.66 7.58 0.81
N GLU A 70 4.44 8.26 0.00
CA GLU A 70 4.19 8.41 -1.43
C GLU A 70 5.24 7.69 -2.26
N TYR A 71 4.82 7.23 -3.44
CA TYR A 71 5.66 6.52 -4.39
C TYR A 71 5.94 7.36 -5.65
N ALA A 72 7.17 7.28 -6.13
CA ALA A 72 7.56 7.86 -7.41
C ALA A 72 6.98 7.05 -8.56
N VAL A 73 5.72 7.30 -8.93
CA VAL A 73 5.07 6.78 -10.13
C VAL A 73 4.94 7.90 -11.16
N ASN A 74 4.96 7.55 -12.44
CA ASN A 74 4.79 8.52 -13.52
C ASN A 74 4.09 7.88 -14.72
N THR A 75 3.50 8.69 -15.59
CA THR A 75 2.68 8.22 -16.71
C THR A 75 3.49 7.61 -17.85
N ASN A 76 4.79 7.85 -17.95
CA ASN A 76 5.59 7.49 -19.11
C ASN A 76 6.16 6.06 -19.01
N ASP A 77 6.87 5.78 -17.94
CA ASP A 77 7.62 4.53 -17.75
C ASP A 77 7.22 3.75 -16.49
N ARG A 78 6.48 4.40 -15.56
CA ARG A 78 6.05 3.78 -14.29
C ARG A 78 4.59 4.14 -13.96
N PRO A 79 3.62 3.78 -14.81
CA PRO A 79 2.21 4.12 -14.59
C PRO A 79 1.53 3.32 -13.48
N ILE A 80 2.14 2.20 -13.07
CA ILE A 80 1.75 1.35 -11.93
C ILE A 80 3.00 0.86 -11.21
N ARG A 81 2.87 0.47 -9.94
CA ARG A 81 3.96 -0.17 -9.19
C ARG A 81 4.21 -1.59 -9.70
N LEU A 82 5.47 -1.91 -9.94
CA LEU A 82 5.92 -3.21 -10.41
C LEU A 82 6.64 -4.00 -9.30
N PRO A 83 6.78 -5.33 -9.41
CA PRO A 83 7.46 -6.16 -8.41
C PRO A 83 8.88 -5.69 -8.06
N GLY A 84 9.63 -5.16 -9.04
CA GLY A 84 10.99 -4.63 -8.85
C GLY A 84 11.06 -3.34 -8.02
N ASP A 85 9.93 -2.70 -7.74
CA ASP A 85 9.85 -1.50 -6.91
C ASP A 85 9.75 -1.83 -5.41
N LYS A 86 9.57 -3.10 -5.08
CA LYS A 86 9.42 -3.61 -3.72
C LYS A 86 10.70 -4.37 -3.29
N LEU A 87 10.66 -5.05 -2.16
CA LEU A 87 11.79 -5.75 -1.55
C LEU A 87 12.50 -6.73 -2.51
N VAL A 88 13.81 -6.62 -2.61
CA VAL A 88 14.68 -7.59 -3.28
C VAL A 88 15.39 -8.43 -2.22
N ARG A 89 15.47 -9.75 -2.41
CA ARG A 89 16.34 -10.60 -1.59
C ARG A 89 17.78 -10.41 -2.03
N ASP A 90 18.65 -10.05 -1.10
CA ASP A 90 20.07 -10.13 -1.34
C ASP A 90 20.57 -11.60 -1.38
N ASN A 91 21.84 -11.82 -1.72
CA ASN A 91 22.44 -13.15 -1.76
C ASN A 91 22.49 -13.86 -0.39
N ASN A 92 22.19 -13.16 0.70
CA ASN A 92 22.15 -13.69 2.07
C ASN A 92 20.72 -13.96 2.55
N ALA A 93 19.72 -13.95 1.66
CA ALA A 93 18.28 -14.09 1.95
C ALA A 93 17.71 -12.99 2.89
N ILE A 94 18.41 -11.90 3.09
CA ILE A 94 17.92 -10.73 3.81
C ILE A 94 17.05 -9.92 2.85
N LEU A 95 15.80 -9.64 3.27
CA LEU A 95 14.91 -8.76 2.54
C LEU A 95 15.41 -7.31 2.72
N GLU A 96 15.99 -6.75 1.68
CA GLU A 96 16.39 -5.35 1.64
C GLU A 96 15.58 -4.58 0.60
N LEU A 97 15.28 -3.31 0.90
CA LEU A 97 14.84 -2.38 -0.14
C LEU A 97 16.02 -2.18 -1.09
N PRO A 98 15.84 -2.30 -2.42
CA PRO A 98 16.88 -1.94 -3.37
C PRO A 98 17.37 -0.53 -3.04
N ARG A 99 18.69 -0.27 -3.11
CA ARG A 99 19.23 1.08 -2.88
C ARG A 99 18.53 2.13 -3.75
N GLN A 100 18.12 1.76 -4.96
CA GLN A 100 17.32 2.59 -5.86
C GLN A 100 15.86 2.77 -5.40
N ALA A 101 15.32 1.90 -4.56
CA ALA A 101 13.95 2.03 -4.05
C ALA A 101 13.83 3.03 -2.89
N LEU A 102 14.93 3.35 -2.19
CA LEU A 102 14.95 4.38 -1.14
C LEU A 102 14.70 5.78 -1.72
N ASP A 103 15.05 6.00 -2.99
CA ASP A 103 14.79 7.26 -3.70
C ASP A 103 13.40 7.30 -4.34
N LEU A 104 12.63 6.21 -4.24
CA LEU A 104 11.32 6.05 -4.87
C LEU A 104 10.15 6.20 -3.90
N THR A 105 10.43 6.40 -2.61
CA THR A 105 9.39 6.59 -1.59
C THR A 105 9.81 7.67 -0.59
N TRP A 106 8.86 8.44 -0.10
CA TRP A 106 9.08 9.47 0.93
C TRP A 106 7.85 9.64 1.80
N ILE A 107 8.06 10.16 3.00
CA ILE A 107 6.97 10.58 3.87
C ILE A 107 6.46 11.96 3.41
N VAL A 108 5.17 12.05 3.20
CA VAL A 108 4.49 13.26 2.75
C VAL A 108 4.37 14.24 3.93
N ASP A 109 4.51 15.53 3.64
CA ASP A 109 4.26 16.59 4.61
C ASP A 109 2.82 16.50 5.13
N GLN A 110 2.64 16.65 6.44
CA GLN A 110 1.31 16.58 7.06
C GLN A 110 0.37 17.71 6.61
N GLN A 111 0.91 18.82 6.12
CA GLN A 111 0.14 19.94 5.56
C GLN A 111 -0.22 19.76 4.09
N ASP A 112 0.23 18.69 3.45
CA ASP A 112 -0.11 18.36 2.06
C ASP A 112 -1.64 18.21 1.92
N PRO A 113 -2.26 18.84 0.90
CA PRO A 113 -3.72 18.79 0.70
C PRO A 113 -4.29 17.38 0.56
N ALA A 114 -3.52 16.40 0.05
CA ALA A 114 -3.96 15.02 -0.07
C ALA A 114 -4.04 14.29 1.27
N THR A 115 -3.31 14.75 2.31
CA THR A 115 -3.18 14.04 3.58
C THR A 115 -4.54 13.82 4.24
N GLN A 116 -5.31 14.86 4.45
CA GLN A 116 -6.61 14.77 5.14
C GLN A 116 -7.62 13.92 4.36
N VAL A 117 -7.66 14.06 3.04
CA VAL A 117 -8.62 13.34 2.19
C VAL A 117 -8.31 11.84 2.18
N VAL A 118 -7.04 11.47 2.04
CA VAL A 118 -6.58 10.07 2.06
C VAL A 118 -6.76 9.46 3.45
N GLN A 119 -6.41 10.15 4.53
CA GLN A 119 -6.61 9.67 5.90
C GLN A 119 -8.09 9.42 6.21
N SER A 120 -8.99 10.30 5.76
CA SER A 120 -10.44 10.09 5.90
C SER A 120 -10.92 8.85 5.15
N ALA A 121 -10.43 8.62 3.92
CA ALA A 121 -10.74 7.43 3.14
C ALA A 121 -10.18 6.16 3.80
N ALA A 122 -8.96 6.21 4.34
CA ALA A 122 -8.34 5.10 5.03
C ALA A 122 -9.11 4.69 6.30
N LEU A 123 -9.62 5.64 7.08
CA LEU A 123 -10.49 5.36 8.23
C LEU A 123 -11.78 4.66 7.82
N GLN A 124 -12.38 5.07 6.70
CA GLN A 124 -13.56 4.40 6.17
C GLN A 124 -13.26 2.96 5.75
N CYS A 125 -12.12 2.74 5.07
CA CYS A 125 -11.66 1.39 4.70
C CYS A 125 -11.38 0.53 5.95
N TYR A 126 -10.71 1.09 6.95
CA TYR A 126 -10.43 0.42 8.22
C TYR A 126 -11.71 -0.09 8.89
N ALA A 127 -12.73 0.77 9.00
CA ALA A 127 -14.03 0.42 9.57
C ALA A 127 -14.79 -0.59 8.71
N ALA A 128 -14.86 -0.38 7.39
CA ALA A 128 -15.60 -1.24 6.47
C ALA A 128 -15.03 -2.66 6.38
N LEU A 129 -13.70 -2.81 6.52
CA LEU A 129 -13.02 -4.11 6.51
C LEU A 129 -12.99 -4.78 7.89
N GLY A 130 -13.51 -4.13 8.95
CA GLY A 130 -13.47 -4.64 10.30
C GLY A 130 -12.04 -4.83 10.83
N CYS A 131 -11.13 -3.94 10.44
CA CYS A 131 -9.74 -4.00 10.88
C CYS A 131 -9.63 -3.81 12.39
N ARG A 132 -8.61 -4.43 13.00
CA ARG A 132 -8.27 -4.29 14.42
C ARG A 132 -6.78 -4.00 14.56
N HIS A 133 -6.41 -3.21 15.57
CA HIS A 133 -5.05 -2.89 15.99
C HIS A 133 -4.27 -2.04 14.99
N TYR A 134 -4.23 -2.41 13.71
CA TYR A 134 -3.55 -1.66 12.64
C TYR A 134 -4.08 -2.04 11.26
N GLY A 135 -3.74 -1.21 10.28
CA GLY A 135 -3.97 -1.47 8.86
C GLY A 135 -3.12 -0.54 8.01
N LEU A 136 -2.83 -0.98 6.79
CA LEU A 136 -2.06 -0.23 5.81
C LEU A 136 -2.83 -0.22 4.50
N PHE A 137 -3.14 0.96 3.96
CA PHE A 137 -4.08 1.13 2.86
C PHE A 137 -3.41 1.87 1.71
N ASP A 138 -3.38 1.26 0.54
CA ASP A 138 -2.81 1.85 -0.67
C ASP A 138 -3.91 2.56 -1.46
N PHE A 139 -3.61 3.78 -1.90
CA PHE A 139 -4.52 4.63 -2.68
C PHE A 139 -3.83 5.19 -3.91
N ARG A 140 -4.60 5.32 -4.98
CA ARG A 140 -4.28 6.22 -6.07
C ARG A 140 -5.11 7.48 -5.90
N VAL A 141 -4.44 8.63 -5.84
CA VAL A 141 -5.10 9.94 -5.88
C VAL A 141 -5.10 10.38 -7.33
N ASP A 142 -6.27 10.58 -7.89
CA ASP A 142 -6.40 11.00 -9.29
C ASP A 142 -6.00 12.49 -9.48
N PRO A 143 -5.90 12.99 -10.72
CA PRO A 143 -5.56 14.39 -10.97
C PRO A 143 -6.53 15.43 -10.38
N ASN A 144 -7.73 15.02 -9.97
CA ASN A 144 -8.72 15.86 -9.30
C ASN A 144 -8.60 15.82 -7.77
N GLY A 145 -7.64 15.04 -7.24
CA GLY A 145 -7.44 14.89 -5.79
C GLY A 145 -8.35 13.84 -5.13
N VAL A 146 -9.06 13.03 -5.91
CA VAL A 146 -9.95 11.98 -5.38
C VAL A 146 -9.12 10.73 -5.06
N PRO A 147 -9.14 10.22 -3.80
CA PRO A 147 -8.47 8.99 -3.44
C PRO A 147 -9.29 7.76 -3.84
N TRP A 148 -8.67 6.85 -4.57
CA TRP A 148 -9.22 5.57 -4.99
C TRP A 148 -8.49 4.46 -4.25
N PHE A 149 -9.22 3.66 -3.48
CA PHE A 149 -8.66 2.52 -2.74
C PHE A 149 -8.16 1.45 -3.71
N LEU A 150 -6.94 0.96 -3.49
CA LEU A 150 -6.32 -0.08 -4.31
C LEU A 150 -6.24 -1.42 -3.58
N GLU A 151 -5.69 -1.40 -2.37
CA GLU A 151 -5.51 -2.62 -1.56
C GLU A 151 -5.32 -2.29 -0.08
N ALA A 152 -5.55 -3.29 0.79
CA ALA A 152 -5.24 -3.23 2.21
C ALA A 152 -4.22 -4.30 2.59
N GLY A 153 -3.12 -3.87 3.21
CA GLY A 153 -2.16 -4.73 3.89
C GLY A 153 -2.55 -4.89 5.36
N LEU A 154 -3.18 -6.01 5.70
CA LEU A 154 -3.68 -6.27 7.06
C LEU A 154 -2.69 -7.07 7.91
N TYR A 155 -1.53 -7.37 7.40
CA TYR A 155 -0.41 -7.96 8.13
C TYR A 155 0.82 -7.07 7.92
N CYS A 156 1.27 -6.44 8.98
CA CYS A 156 2.40 -5.53 8.93
C CYS A 156 3.60 -6.13 9.66
N SER A 157 4.79 -5.89 9.13
CA SER A 157 6.04 -6.29 9.77
C SER A 157 6.41 -5.31 10.88
N PHE A 158 6.88 -5.82 12.02
CA PHE A 158 7.52 -5.03 13.08
C PHE A 158 9.04 -4.88 12.86
N SER A 159 9.52 -5.11 11.64
CA SER A 159 10.91 -4.81 11.30
C SER A 159 11.15 -3.29 11.36
N PRO A 160 12.29 -2.82 11.88
CA PRO A 160 12.64 -1.39 11.88
C PRO A 160 12.65 -0.75 10.47
N ARG A 161 12.73 -1.57 9.43
CA ARG A 161 12.70 -1.12 8.03
C ARG A 161 11.32 -1.20 7.39
N SER A 162 10.30 -1.70 8.11
CA SER A 162 8.95 -1.79 7.54
C SER A 162 8.31 -0.42 7.40
N VAL A 163 7.46 -0.29 6.40
CA VAL A 163 6.78 0.96 6.05
C VAL A 163 5.99 1.50 7.25
N ILE A 164 5.18 0.66 7.89
CA ILE A 164 4.34 1.11 9.01
C ILE A 164 5.18 1.61 10.19
N VAL A 165 6.34 0.98 10.46
CA VAL A 165 7.25 1.44 11.53
C VAL A 165 7.84 2.80 11.17
N LYS A 166 8.27 3.01 9.93
CA LYS A 166 8.77 4.31 9.47
C LYS A 166 7.70 5.41 9.53
N MET A 167 6.46 5.08 9.20
CA MET A 167 5.33 6.01 9.35
C MET A 167 5.05 6.31 10.82
N CYS A 168 5.13 5.32 11.72
CA CYS A 168 5.03 5.50 13.17
C CYS A 168 6.13 6.44 13.68
N GLU A 169 7.38 6.18 13.32
CA GLU A 169 8.52 7.02 13.69
C GLU A 169 8.35 8.46 13.22
N ALA A 170 7.89 8.66 11.98
CA ALA A 170 7.58 9.99 11.44
C ALA A 170 6.44 10.70 12.20
N HIS A 171 5.53 9.94 12.82
CA HIS A 171 4.47 10.45 13.70
C HIS A 171 4.94 10.66 15.15
N GLY A 172 6.15 10.22 15.51
CA GLY A 172 6.68 10.28 16.87
C GLY A 172 6.32 9.05 17.73
N ILE A 173 5.85 7.97 17.13
CA ILE A 173 5.57 6.69 17.81
C ILE A 173 6.77 5.77 17.58
N SER A 174 7.47 5.37 18.65
CA SER A 174 8.60 4.44 18.55
C SER A 174 8.13 3.01 18.22
N LEU A 175 9.00 2.21 17.64
CA LEU A 175 8.72 0.80 17.35
C LEU A 175 8.33 0.03 18.62
N GLU A 176 9.03 0.29 19.75
CA GLU A 176 8.76 -0.37 21.02
C GLU A 176 7.34 -0.04 21.51
N ASN A 177 6.93 1.24 21.43
CA ASN A 177 5.60 1.67 21.84
C ASN A 177 4.52 1.07 20.92
N TYR A 178 4.74 1.09 19.60
CA TYR A 178 3.82 0.50 18.64
C TYR A 178 3.65 -1.01 18.89
N PHE A 179 4.75 -1.75 19.02
CA PHE A 179 4.72 -3.18 19.28
C PHE A 179 4.06 -3.53 20.62
N ALA A 180 4.45 -2.84 21.71
CA ALA A 180 3.85 -3.05 23.03
C ALA A 180 2.34 -2.80 23.00
N GLN A 181 1.87 -1.77 22.30
CA GLN A 181 0.45 -1.46 22.17
C GLN A 181 -0.29 -2.57 21.40
N CYS A 182 0.26 -3.07 20.27
CA CYS A 182 -0.35 -4.17 19.52
C CYS A 182 -0.46 -5.45 20.37
N VAL A 183 0.57 -5.77 21.17
CA VAL A 183 0.54 -6.92 22.09
C VAL A 183 -0.52 -6.74 23.17
N GLN A 184 -0.60 -5.56 23.77
CA GLN A 184 -1.58 -5.27 24.81
C GLN A 184 -3.03 -5.40 24.29
N LEU A 185 -3.31 -4.78 23.13
CA LEU A 185 -4.62 -4.87 22.50
C LEU A 185 -5.01 -6.32 22.16
N ALA A 186 -4.05 -7.12 21.68
CA ALA A 186 -4.31 -8.53 21.40
C ALA A 186 -4.62 -9.36 22.65
N ILE A 187 -4.03 -9.00 23.82
CA ILE A 187 -4.32 -9.65 25.10
C ILE A 187 -5.70 -9.23 25.62
N ASP A 188 -6.07 -7.96 25.42
CA ASP A 188 -7.34 -7.42 25.92
C ASP A 188 -8.55 -7.86 25.07
N ASP A 189 -8.32 -8.34 23.85
CA ASP A 189 -9.36 -8.87 22.93
C ASP A 189 -9.73 -10.35 23.21
N ASP A 190 -8.93 -11.07 24.03
CA ASP A 190 -9.18 -12.46 24.44
C ASP A 190 -10.06 -12.51 25.73
#